data_3224feba109c5d6a1933d6ba887396ed
#
_entry.id   3224feba109c5d6a1933d6ba887396ed
#
_cell.length_a   1.000
_cell.length_b   1.000
_cell.length_c   1.000
_cell.angle_alpha   90.00
_cell.angle_beta   90.00
_cell.angle_gamma   90.00
#
_symmetry.space_group_name_H-M   'P 1'
#
loop_
_entity.id
_entity.type
_entity.pdbx_description
1 polymer ?
#
loop_
_entity_poly.entity_id
_entity_poly.type
_entity_poly.pdbx_seq_one_letter_code
_entity_poly.pdbx_strand_id
1 'polypeptide(L)'
;KYNKDSNINLIELGSNEGILMSHVVDYIREYSPGIYKKLKIILIEQNSNLHKKINKNLSLHNDKLIVETSIEALSVESKTAIIFCNEFFDALPFERCVLLDEKLYQINIYMKNGEILESLDLLDSNLHEKFSQYNLKCEDNIFFEFPVLEYEKYFELLSKKFKNIFFLINDYGNKSDFFHSSPDPFGTSRCFFEHKVSRDFYQNIFNQDITHDVNFSFLSLVAKKFNFKEDNFFSQTKFFIDNDDVMELWTEKEYGALKKLVPPNSMGEKFKFILFKR
;
A
#
# COMPACT_ATOMS: atom_id res chain seq x y z
N LYS A 1 -16.14 -1.00 23.04
CA LYS A 1 -15.67 -0.09 24.11
C LYS A 1 -14.17 -0.30 24.22
N TYR A 2 -13.38 0.65 23.70
CA TYR A 2 -11.92 0.63 23.87
C TYR A 2 -11.61 0.88 25.34
N ASN A 3 -10.71 0.05 25.90
CA ASN A 3 -10.23 0.30 27.25
C ASN A 3 -9.40 1.58 27.23
N LYS A 4 -9.83 2.62 27.91
CA LYS A 4 -9.21 3.96 27.90
C LYS A 4 -7.74 3.98 28.33
N ASP A 5 -7.25 2.89 28.92
CA ASP A 5 -5.90 2.80 29.49
C ASP A 5 -4.92 1.92 28.68
N SER A 6 -5.34 1.35 27.56
CA SER A 6 -4.46 0.52 26.73
C SER A 6 -3.54 1.34 25.83
N ASN A 7 -2.29 0.92 25.72
CA ASN A 7 -1.35 1.43 24.73
C ASN A 7 -1.86 1.14 23.31
N ILE A 8 -1.57 2.05 22.40
CA ILE A 8 -1.96 1.99 20.97
C ILE A 8 -0.69 1.90 20.14
N ASN A 9 -0.63 0.91 19.26
CA ASN A 9 0.43 0.87 18.27
C ASN A 9 0.01 1.74 17.07
N LEU A 10 0.80 2.76 16.76
CA LEU A 10 0.68 3.55 15.54
C LEU A 10 1.75 3.05 14.58
N ILE A 11 1.33 2.50 13.44
CA ILE A 11 2.20 1.74 12.54
C ILE A 11 2.15 2.34 11.14
N GLU A 12 3.31 2.56 10.55
CA GLU A 12 3.46 2.88 9.13
C GLU A 12 4.12 1.71 8.41
N LEU A 13 3.51 1.25 7.29
CA LEU A 13 4.09 0.24 6.41
C LEU A 13 4.74 0.92 5.21
N GLY A 14 5.97 0.54 4.86
CA GLY A 14 6.73 1.16 3.78
C GLY A 14 7.10 2.61 4.09
N SER A 15 7.68 2.84 5.27
CA SER A 15 7.85 4.18 5.83
C SER A 15 8.93 5.02 5.14
N ASN A 16 9.72 4.44 4.23
CA ASN A 16 10.85 5.12 3.58
C ASN A 16 11.73 5.83 4.63
N GLU A 17 11.87 7.14 4.59
CA GLU A 17 12.67 7.92 5.56
C GLU A 17 11.89 8.28 6.85
N GLY A 18 10.64 7.88 7.01
CA GLY A 18 9.78 8.13 8.17
C GLY A 18 9.27 9.57 8.29
N ILE A 19 9.27 10.33 7.19
CA ILE A 19 8.86 11.75 7.19
C ILE A 19 7.37 11.89 7.49
N LEU A 20 6.52 11.06 6.88
CA LEU A 20 5.08 11.09 7.11
C LEU A 20 4.76 10.79 8.57
N MET A 21 5.33 9.71 9.12
CA MET A 21 5.15 9.39 10.55
C MET A 21 5.62 10.51 11.46
N SER A 22 6.75 11.18 11.15
CA SER A 22 7.25 12.27 12.00
C SER A 22 6.24 13.41 12.09
N HIS A 23 5.64 13.80 10.96
CA HIS A 23 4.60 14.84 10.94
C HIS A 23 3.34 14.41 11.70
N VAL A 24 2.90 13.16 11.51
CA VAL A 24 1.73 12.61 12.21
C VAL A 24 1.93 12.61 13.72
N VAL A 25 3.08 12.14 14.21
CA VAL A 25 3.30 12.06 15.67
C VAL A 25 3.60 13.45 16.29
N ASP A 26 4.21 14.37 15.57
CA ASP A 26 4.37 15.76 16.02
C ASP A 26 2.99 16.42 16.16
N TYR A 27 2.12 16.28 15.19
CA TYR A 27 0.74 16.77 15.28
C TYR A 27 -0.02 16.15 16.47
N ILE A 28 0.05 14.83 16.65
CA ILE A 28 -0.62 14.16 17.78
C ILE A 28 -0.02 14.64 19.12
N ARG A 29 1.29 14.87 19.21
CA ARG A 29 1.94 15.38 20.42
C ARG A 29 1.43 16.76 20.78
N GLU A 30 1.25 17.63 19.79
CA GLU A 30 0.83 19.02 19.99
C GLU A 30 -0.66 19.11 20.32
N TYR A 31 -1.53 18.47 19.52
CA TYR A 31 -2.98 18.65 19.62
C TYR A 31 -3.70 17.59 20.46
N SER A 32 -3.04 16.47 20.76
CA SER A 32 -3.63 15.36 21.52
C SER A 32 -2.62 14.69 22.46
N PRO A 33 -2.00 15.46 23.42
CA PRO A 33 -0.91 14.94 24.24
C PRO A 33 -1.31 13.74 25.12
N GLY A 34 -2.59 13.60 25.45
CA GLY A 34 -3.13 12.44 26.16
C GLY A 34 -3.11 11.16 25.33
N ILE A 35 -3.33 11.26 24.04
CA ILE A 35 -3.18 10.14 23.08
C ILE A 35 -1.70 9.85 22.87
N TYR A 36 -0.90 10.87 22.62
CA TYR A 36 0.55 10.72 22.41
C TYR A 36 1.24 9.92 23.52
N LYS A 37 0.88 10.15 24.78
CA LYS A 37 1.45 9.42 25.93
C LYS A 37 1.23 7.90 25.84
N LYS A 38 0.18 7.45 25.15
CA LYS A 38 -0.20 6.03 25.01
C LYS A 38 0.30 5.40 23.72
N LEU A 39 0.92 6.19 22.82
CA LEU A 39 1.41 5.66 21.57
C LEU A 39 2.70 4.86 21.74
N LYS A 40 2.79 3.76 21.00
CA LYS A 40 4.00 3.13 20.53
C LYS A 40 4.09 3.38 19.03
N ILE A 41 5.19 3.96 18.59
CA ILE A 41 5.41 4.41 17.21
C ILE A 41 6.23 3.33 16.52
N ILE A 42 5.71 2.77 15.43
CA ILE A 42 6.30 1.61 14.76
C ILE A 42 6.41 1.90 13.27
N LEU A 43 7.61 1.76 12.73
CA LEU A 43 7.85 1.86 11.30
C LEU A 43 8.34 0.51 10.77
N ILE A 44 7.71 0.06 9.70
CA ILE A 44 8.13 -1.14 8.97
C ILE A 44 8.74 -0.68 7.65
N GLU A 45 10.06 -0.85 7.54
CA GLU A 45 10.84 -0.48 6.36
C GLU A 45 11.84 -1.57 6.02
N GLN A 46 11.64 -2.23 4.88
CA GLN A 46 12.45 -3.38 4.45
C GLN A 46 13.90 -2.98 4.17
N ASN A 47 14.13 -1.77 3.66
CA ASN A 47 15.46 -1.27 3.38
C ASN A 47 16.14 -0.75 4.66
N SER A 48 16.93 -1.60 5.31
CA SER A 48 17.63 -1.26 6.55
C SER A 48 18.60 -0.06 6.42
N ASN A 49 19.03 0.31 5.22
CA ASN A 49 19.84 1.51 5.01
C ASN A 49 19.09 2.80 5.35
N LEU A 50 17.75 2.78 5.30
CA LEU A 50 16.91 3.92 5.66
C LEU A 50 16.69 4.06 7.17
N HIS A 51 16.93 3.01 7.96
CA HIS A 51 16.69 3.03 9.42
C HIS A 51 17.45 4.14 10.14
N LYS A 52 18.66 4.49 9.69
CA LYS A 52 19.41 5.63 10.26
C LYS A 52 18.71 6.97 10.01
N LYS A 53 18.11 7.14 8.82
CA LYS A 53 17.35 8.35 8.49
C LYS A 53 16.06 8.41 9.28
N ILE A 54 15.34 7.29 9.40
CA ILE A 54 14.12 7.17 10.23
C ILE A 54 14.43 7.59 11.67
N ASN A 55 15.46 7.00 12.30
CA ASN A 55 15.84 7.33 13.66
C ASN A 55 16.23 8.81 13.84
N LYS A 56 16.85 9.42 12.83
CA LYS A 56 17.16 10.84 12.82
C LYS A 56 15.90 11.71 12.74
N ASN A 57 14.99 11.39 11.81
CA ASN A 57 13.77 12.17 11.58
C ASN A 57 12.78 12.07 12.75
N LEU A 58 12.79 10.94 13.47
CA LEU A 58 11.95 10.69 14.64
C LEU A 58 12.72 10.81 15.97
N SER A 59 13.86 11.47 15.99
CA SER A 59 14.74 11.55 17.19
C SER A 59 14.05 12.13 18.44
N LEU A 60 13.05 12.99 18.28
CA LEU A 60 12.25 13.53 19.38
C LEU A 60 11.29 12.51 20.02
N HIS A 61 11.14 11.32 19.43
CA HIS A 61 10.21 10.26 19.82
C HIS A 61 10.91 8.94 20.11
N ASN A 62 12.23 8.93 20.25
CA ASN A 62 13.06 7.72 20.40
C ASN A 62 12.61 6.79 21.54
N ASP A 63 12.07 7.35 22.61
CA ASP A 63 11.56 6.59 23.77
C ASP A 63 10.34 5.72 23.43
N LYS A 64 9.68 5.99 22.29
CA LYS A 64 8.46 5.31 21.82
C LYS A 64 8.65 4.60 20.49
N LEU A 65 9.80 4.80 19.84
CA LEU A 65 10.07 4.38 18.47
C LEU A 65 10.54 2.93 18.39
N ILE A 66 9.97 2.19 17.44
CA ILE A 66 10.44 0.88 16.98
C ILE A 66 10.55 0.95 15.47
N VAL A 67 11.68 0.48 14.94
CA VAL A 67 11.90 0.36 13.49
C VAL A 67 12.28 -1.09 13.20
N GLU A 68 11.50 -1.75 12.35
CA GLU A 68 11.69 -3.15 11.96
C GLU A 68 11.69 -3.32 10.45
N THR A 69 12.32 -4.37 9.96
CA THR A 69 12.34 -4.69 8.54
C THR A 69 11.07 -5.38 8.06
N SER A 70 10.32 -5.97 8.97
CA SER A 70 9.08 -6.69 8.64
C SER A 70 8.10 -6.76 9.81
N ILE A 71 6.83 -7.06 9.50
CA ILE A 71 5.78 -7.27 10.52
C ILE A 71 6.07 -8.52 11.34
N GLU A 72 6.68 -9.54 10.74
CA GLU A 72 7.05 -10.79 11.42
C GLU A 72 8.00 -10.55 12.59
N ALA A 73 8.98 -9.68 12.40
CA ALA A 73 9.98 -9.33 13.42
C ALA A 73 9.40 -8.56 14.60
N LEU A 74 8.23 -7.93 14.40
CA LEU A 74 7.62 -7.05 15.40
C LEU A 74 7.15 -7.82 16.65
N SER A 75 7.63 -7.40 17.83
CA SER A 75 7.13 -7.86 19.12
C SER A 75 6.32 -6.75 19.80
N VAL A 76 5.04 -6.97 20.03
CA VAL A 76 4.13 -5.99 20.62
C VAL A 76 3.24 -6.60 21.71
N GLU A 77 3.03 -5.84 22.77
CA GLU A 77 2.15 -6.25 23.88
C GLU A 77 0.69 -5.90 23.61
N SER A 78 0.46 -4.66 23.16
CA SER A 78 -0.90 -4.19 22.84
C SER A 78 -1.45 -4.88 21.61
N LYS A 79 -2.71 -5.28 21.66
CA LYS A 79 -3.45 -5.90 20.55
C LYS A 79 -4.28 -4.89 19.74
N THR A 80 -4.13 -3.59 20.01
CA THR A 80 -4.78 -2.51 19.27
C THR A 80 -3.78 -1.79 18.41
N ALA A 81 -4.09 -1.60 17.13
CA ALA A 81 -3.25 -0.91 16.17
C ALA A 81 -4.04 0.08 15.31
N ILE A 82 -3.45 1.23 15.07
CA ILE A 82 -3.80 2.15 13.99
C ILE A 82 -2.66 2.04 12.99
N ILE A 83 -2.98 1.59 11.80
CA ILE A 83 -2.02 1.29 10.75
C ILE A 83 -2.32 2.20 9.57
N PHE A 84 -1.29 2.73 8.94
CA PHE A 84 -1.44 3.42 7.66
C PHE A 84 -0.28 3.09 6.73
N CYS A 85 -0.52 3.26 5.45
CA CYS A 85 0.51 3.22 4.42
C CYS A 85 0.16 4.16 3.27
N ASN A 86 1.20 4.63 2.60
CA ASN A 86 1.10 5.49 1.43
C ASN A 86 1.96 4.90 0.32
N GLU A 87 1.36 4.66 -0.86
CA GLU A 87 2.06 4.05 -2.00
C GLU A 87 2.85 2.81 -1.57
N PHE A 88 2.13 1.83 -1.04
CA PHE A 88 2.71 0.61 -0.52
C PHE A 88 2.20 -0.63 -1.27
N PHE A 89 0.90 -0.70 -1.52
CA PHE A 89 0.28 -1.84 -2.18
C PHE A 89 0.56 -1.88 -3.67
N ASP A 90 0.76 -0.73 -4.31
CA ASP A 90 1.17 -0.58 -5.69
C ASP A 90 2.57 -1.12 -5.98
N ALA A 91 3.47 -1.05 -4.98
CA ALA A 91 4.87 -1.48 -5.07
C ALA A 91 5.10 -2.95 -4.62
N LEU A 92 4.07 -3.66 -4.17
CA LEU A 92 4.20 -5.05 -3.77
C LEU A 92 4.40 -5.96 -4.99
N PRO A 93 5.16 -7.06 -4.85
CA PRO A 93 5.32 -8.06 -5.90
C PRO A 93 4.00 -8.59 -6.45
N PHE A 94 3.93 -8.78 -7.74
CA PHE A 94 2.76 -9.26 -8.46
C PHE A 94 3.14 -10.20 -9.61
N GLU A 95 2.20 -11.06 -9.99
CA GLU A 95 2.29 -11.83 -11.22
C GLU A 95 1.63 -11.05 -12.37
N ARG A 96 2.25 -11.03 -13.54
CA ARG A 96 1.62 -10.52 -14.76
C ARG A 96 0.87 -11.66 -15.43
N CYS A 97 -0.43 -11.49 -15.53
CA CYS A 97 -1.35 -12.51 -16.04
C CYS A 97 -2.12 -12.02 -17.26
N VAL A 98 -2.63 -12.97 -18.05
CA VAL A 98 -3.52 -12.71 -19.17
C VAL A 98 -4.52 -13.85 -19.33
N LEU A 99 -5.75 -13.53 -19.73
CA LEU A 99 -6.73 -14.50 -20.20
C LEU A 99 -6.64 -14.62 -21.72
N LEU A 100 -6.41 -15.82 -22.24
CA LEU A 100 -6.38 -16.11 -23.68
C LEU A 100 -7.17 -17.39 -23.97
N ASP A 101 -8.13 -17.34 -24.88
CA ASP A 101 -8.95 -18.51 -25.25
C ASP A 101 -9.49 -19.26 -24.01
N GLU A 102 -10.08 -18.53 -23.09
CA GLU A 102 -10.65 -19.03 -21.81
C GLU A 102 -9.63 -19.67 -20.85
N LYS A 103 -8.33 -19.51 -21.09
CA LYS A 103 -7.27 -20.01 -20.22
C LYS A 103 -6.45 -18.87 -19.62
N LEU A 104 -6.11 -19.02 -18.36
CA LEU A 104 -5.24 -18.07 -17.67
C LEU A 104 -3.77 -18.44 -17.87
N TYR A 105 -3.00 -17.45 -18.25
CA TYR A 105 -1.55 -17.54 -18.41
C TYR A 105 -0.86 -16.53 -17.50
N GLN A 106 0.40 -16.82 -17.17
CA GLN A 106 1.32 -15.90 -16.49
C GLN A 106 2.56 -15.65 -17.34
N ILE A 107 3.16 -14.49 -17.17
CA ILE A 107 4.45 -14.15 -17.79
C ILE A 107 5.56 -14.54 -16.83
N ASN A 108 6.34 -15.54 -17.20
CA ASN A 108 7.54 -15.94 -16.49
C ASN A 108 8.78 -15.29 -17.06
N ILE A 109 9.78 -15.09 -16.20
CA ILE A 109 11.06 -14.47 -16.54
C ILE A 109 12.16 -15.51 -16.40
N TYR A 110 13.04 -15.60 -17.40
CA TYR A 110 14.18 -16.52 -17.37
C TYR A 110 15.43 -15.90 -18.02
N MET A 111 16.60 -16.44 -17.66
CA MET A 111 17.87 -16.02 -18.24
C MET A 111 18.29 -16.98 -19.35
N LYS A 112 18.66 -16.43 -20.51
CA LYS A 112 19.27 -17.19 -21.61
C LYS A 112 20.38 -16.38 -22.26
N ASN A 113 21.58 -16.95 -22.30
CA ASN A 113 22.78 -16.30 -22.89
C ASN A 113 23.09 -14.91 -22.30
N GLY A 114 22.77 -14.67 -21.04
CA GLY A 114 22.99 -13.38 -20.36
C GLY A 114 21.91 -12.34 -20.61
N GLU A 115 20.85 -12.69 -21.34
CA GLU A 115 19.68 -11.83 -21.59
C GLU A 115 18.49 -12.30 -20.76
N ILE A 116 17.68 -11.34 -20.28
CA ILE A 116 16.42 -11.62 -19.62
C ILE A 116 15.35 -11.75 -20.70
N LEU A 117 14.64 -12.87 -20.68
CA LEU A 117 13.57 -13.18 -21.63
C LEU A 117 12.28 -13.49 -20.87
N GLU A 118 11.16 -13.31 -21.55
CA GLU A 118 9.83 -13.65 -21.07
C GLU A 118 9.30 -14.90 -21.77
N SER A 119 8.52 -15.72 -21.05
CA SER A 119 7.69 -16.75 -21.62
C SER A 119 6.26 -16.62 -21.10
N LEU A 120 5.32 -17.02 -21.93
CA LEU A 120 3.91 -17.10 -21.55
C LEU A 120 3.59 -18.58 -21.24
N ASP A 121 3.32 -18.86 -19.98
CA ASP A 121 3.04 -20.21 -19.50
C ASP A 121 1.64 -20.24 -18.86
N LEU A 122 1.02 -21.43 -18.78
CA LEU A 122 -0.23 -21.57 -18.05
C LEU A 122 -0.06 -21.10 -16.60
N LEU A 123 -1.06 -20.40 -16.07
CA LEU A 123 -1.04 -19.91 -14.69
C LEU A 123 -0.79 -21.07 -13.73
N ASP A 124 0.15 -20.87 -12.79
CA ASP A 124 0.46 -21.83 -11.74
C ASP A 124 -0.81 -22.31 -11.02
N SER A 125 -0.85 -23.59 -10.66
CA SER A 125 -2.05 -24.22 -10.09
C SER A 125 -2.50 -23.57 -8.78
N ASN A 126 -1.58 -23.12 -7.91
CA ASN A 126 -1.92 -22.42 -6.67
C ASN A 126 -2.50 -21.02 -6.96
N LEU A 127 -1.92 -20.31 -7.91
CA LEU A 127 -2.44 -19.00 -8.34
C LEU A 127 -3.80 -19.14 -9.03
N HIS A 128 -3.98 -20.19 -9.83
CA HIS A 128 -5.27 -20.50 -10.46
C HIS A 128 -6.37 -20.82 -9.43
N GLU A 129 -6.04 -21.58 -8.38
CA GLU A 129 -6.95 -21.84 -7.26
C GLU A 129 -7.34 -20.53 -6.56
N LYS A 130 -6.37 -19.67 -6.27
CA LYS A 130 -6.63 -18.35 -5.66
C LYS A 130 -7.48 -17.45 -6.56
N PHE A 131 -7.19 -17.41 -7.85
CA PHE A 131 -8.00 -16.64 -8.80
C PHE A 131 -9.45 -17.10 -8.76
N SER A 132 -9.69 -18.41 -8.81
CA SER A 132 -11.03 -19.02 -8.75
C SER A 132 -11.70 -18.75 -7.39
N GLN A 133 -10.97 -18.85 -6.29
CA GLN A 133 -11.49 -18.61 -4.93
C GLN A 133 -12.06 -17.20 -4.76
N TYR A 134 -11.43 -16.20 -5.37
CA TYR A 134 -11.90 -14.80 -5.30
C TYR A 134 -12.98 -14.49 -6.34
N ASN A 135 -13.34 -15.44 -7.21
CA ASN A 135 -14.33 -15.27 -8.29
C ASN A 135 -14.06 -14.01 -9.12
N LEU A 136 -12.80 -13.84 -9.50
CA LEU A 136 -12.34 -12.65 -10.20
C LEU A 136 -12.75 -12.71 -11.67
N LYS A 137 -12.99 -11.53 -12.24
CA LYS A 137 -13.34 -11.36 -13.64
C LYS A 137 -12.18 -10.72 -14.39
N CYS A 138 -11.86 -11.26 -15.54
CA CYS A 138 -10.96 -10.65 -16.52
C CYS A 138 -11.55 -10.82 -17.93
N GLU A 139 -11.16 -9.94 -18.82
CA GLU A 139 -11.57 -9.99 -20.23
C GLU A 139 -10.52 -10.74 -21.04
N ASP A 140 -10.96 -11.36 -22.13
CA ASP A 140 -10.04 -12.04 -23.04
C ASP A 140 -9.07 -11.08 -23.70
N ASN A 141 -7.83 -11.51 -23.91
CA ASN A 141 -6.71 -10.71 -24.44
C ASN A 141 -6.31 -9.48 -23.61
N ILE A 142 -6.63 -9.47 -22.32
CA ILE A 142 -6.31 -8.37 -21.42
C ILE A 142 -5.28 -8.83 -20.40
N PHE A 143 -4.18 -8.07 -20.31
CA PHE A 143 -3.14 -8.27 -19.29
C PHE A 143 -3.52 -7.56 -17.99
N PHE A 144 -3.17 -8.18 -16.87
CA PHE A 144 -3.44 -7.65 -15.54
C PHE A 144 -2.39 -8.10 -14.52
N GLU A 145 -2.25 -7.34 -13.45
CA GLU A 145 -1.40 -7.65 -12.30
C GLU A 145 -2.19 -8.41 -11.24
N PHE A 146 -1.59 -9.47 -10.70
CA PHE A 146 -2.20 -10.34 -9.69
C PHE A 146 -1.33 -10.45 -8.43
N PRO A 147 -1.41 -9.49 -7.50
CA PRO A 147 -0.59 -9.41 -6.29
C PRO A 147 -1.14 -10.25 -5.13
N VAL A 148 -1.89 -11.33 -5.39
CA VAL A 148 -2.68 -12.06 -4.39
C VAL A 148 -1.85 -12.57 -3.22
N LEU A 149 -0.64 -13.08 -3.47
CA LEU A 149 0.21 -13.68 -2.43
C LEU A 149 0.66 -12.63 -1.41
N GLU A 150 1.07 -11.46 -1.89
CA GLU A 150 1.50 -10.37 -1.01
C GLU A 150 0.33 -9.74 -0.26
N TYR A 151 -0.81 -9.52 -0.93
CA TYR A 151 -2.00 -8.98 -0.26
C TYR A 151 -2.47 -9.92 0.85
N GLU A 152 -2.59 -11.23 0.59
CA GLU A 152 -2.94 -12.21 1.63
C GLU A 152 -1.94 -12.21 2.77
N LYS A 153 -0.65 -12.21 2.47
CA LYS A 153 0.42 -12.20 3.47
C LYS A 153 0.28 -11.03 4.47
N TYR A 154 0.12 -9.80 3.96
CA TYR A 154 0.00 -8.63 4.84
C TYR A 154 -1.26 -8.67 5.70
N PHE A 155 -2.43 -8.96 5.13
CA PHE A 155 -3.66 -9.05 5.91
C PHE A 155 -3.63 -10.19 6.93
N GLU A 156 -3.05 -11.34 6.55
CA GLU A 156 -2.86 -12.48 7.47
C GLU A 156 -1.97 -12.11 8.65
N LEU A 157 -0.78 -11.54 8.39
CA LEU A 157 0.18 -11.15 9.43
C LEU A 157 -0.42 -10.13 10.39
N LEU A 158 -1.06 -9.10 9.87
CA LEU A 158 -1.72 -8.09 10.70
C LEU A 158 -2.84 -8.71 11.54
N SER A 159 -3.64 -9.61 10.95
CA SER A 159 -4.74 -10.28 11.64
C SER A 159 -4.28 -11.20 12.77
N LYS A 160 -3.10 -11.82 12.64
CA LYS A 160 -2.49 -12.67 13.66
C LYS A 160 -1.88 -11.86 14.81
N LYS A 161 -1.31 -10.69 14.52
CA LYS A 161 -0.63 -9.86 15.53
C LYS A 161 -1.60 -9.00 16.35
N PHE A 162 -2.61 -8.44 15.71
CA PHE A 162 -3.50 -7.46 16.32
C PHE A 162 -4.95 -7.94 16.30
N LYS A 163 -5.70 -7.58 17.35
CA LYS A 163 -7.12 -7.93 17.50
C LYS A 163 -8.03 -6.79 17.01
N ASN A 164 -7.67 -5.57 17.36
CA ASN A 164 -8.43 -4.37 16.99
C ASN A 164 -7.56 -3.53 16.06
N ILE A 165 -7.99 -3.39 14.82
CA ILE A 165 -7.22 -2.71 13.78
C ILE A 165 -8.08 -1.63 13.11
N PHE A 166 -7.49 -0.44 12.94
CA PHE A 166 -7.87 0.56 11.96
C PHE A 166 -6.74 0.64 10.96
N PHE A 167 -7.01 0.34 9.71
CA PHE A 167 -6.00 0.32 8.66
C PHE A 167 -6.40 1.27 7.53
N LEU A 168 -5.69 2.38 7.42
CA LEU A 168 -5.84 3.38 6.36
C LEU A 168 -4.79 3.13 5.27
N ILE A 169 -5.24 2.91 4.06
CA ILE A 169 -4.40 2.74 2.88
C ILE A 169 -4.65 3.92 1.96
N ASN A 170 -3.58 4.61 1.57
CA ASN A 170 -3.58 5.60 0.50
C ASN A 170 -2.74 5.07 -0.65
N ASP A 171 -3.37 4.89 -1.81
CA ASP A 171 -2.70 4.37 -2.99
C ASP A 171 -3.43 4.81 -4.27
N TYR A 172 -2.80 4.64 -5.44
CA TYR A 172 -3.47 4.96 -6.69
C TYR A 172 -4.07 3.72 -7.35
N GLY A 173 -5.19 3.93 -8.02
CA GLY A 173 -6.01 2.89 -8.61
C GLY A 173 -7.50 3.17 -8.48
N ASN A 174 -8.31 2.14 -8.67
CA ASN A 174 -9.76 2.23 -8.59
C ASN A 174 -10.42 0.96 -8.10
N LYS A 175 -11.71 1.06 -7.75
CA LYS A 175 -12.58 -0.10 -7.64
C LYS A 175 -13.03 -0.56 -9.03
N SER A 176 -12.94 -1.86 -9.27
CA SER A 176 -13.43 -2.50 -10.48
C SER A 176 -13.77 -3.96 -10.19
N ASP A 177 -14.84 -4.45 -10.78
CA ASP A 177 -15.18 -5.88 -10.77
C ASP A 177 -14.30 -6.69 -11.72
N PHE A 178 -13.65 -6.03 -12.65
CA PHE A 178 -12.66 -6.60 -13.56
C PHE A 178 -11.25 -6.20 -13.13
N PHE A 179 -10.29 -7.07 -13.35
CA PHE A 179 -8.90 -6.63 -13.33
C PHE A 179 -8.71 -5.57 -14.41
N HIS A 180 -8.11 -4.47 -14.01
CA HIS A 180 -7.86 -3.36 -14.93
C HIS A 180 -6.92 -3.78 -16.03
N SER A 181 -7.32 -3.40 -17.14
CA SER A 181 -7.19 -3.99 -18.40
C SER A 181 -6.55 -3.01 -19.37
N SER A 182 -5.47 -3.45 -19.89
CA SER A 182 -4.90 -2.89 -21.09
C SER A 182 -4.59 -4.04 -22.05
N PRO A 183 -4.86 -3.92 -23.35
CA PRO A 183 -4.30 -4.85 -24.32
C PRO A 183 -2.76 -4.77 -24.39
N ASP A 184 -2.18 -3.81 -23.71
CA ASP A 184 -0.74 -3.65 -23.51
C ASP A 184 -0.22 -4.79 -22.62
N PRO A 185 0.81 -5.57 -23.03
CA PRO A 185 1.39 -6.66 -22.24
C PRO A 185 1.91 -6.24 -20.87
N PHE A 186 2.06 -4.95 -20.62
CA PHE A 186 2.47 -4.41 -19.32
C PHE A 186 1.29 -4.13 -18.37
N GLY A 187 0.04 -4.29 -18.82
CA GLY A 187 -1.13 -3.95 -18.01
C GLY A 187 -1.10 -2.49 -17.56
N THR A 188 -1.22 -2.26 -16.25
CA THR A 188 -1.07 -0.95 -15.61
C THR A 188 0.35 -0.70 -15.11
N SER A 189 1.22 -1.71 -15.14
CA SER A 189 2.55 -1.68 -14.55
C SER A 189 3.48 -0.68 -15.24
N ARG A 190 4.30 -0.02 -14.45
CA ARG A 190 5.28 0.98 -14.89
C ARG A 190 6.48 1.03 -13.96
N CYS A 191 7.60 1.52 -14.49
CA CYS A 191 8.85 1.70 -13.78
C CYS A 191 9.12 3.18 -13.53
N PHE A 192 9.65 3.50 -12.37
CA PHE A 192 10.10 4.84 -12.01
C PHE A 192 11.59 4.82 -11.72
N PHE A 193 12.34 5.64 -12.47
CA PHE A 193 13.76 5.85 -12.24
C PHE A 193 14.10 7.33 -12.47
N GLU A 194 14.73 7.99 -11.48
CA GLU A 194 15.08 9.42 -11.54
C GLU A 194 13.91 10.33 -11.98
N HIS A 195 12.72 10.11 -11.43
CA HIS A 195 11.46 10.81 -11.78
C HIS A 195 10.99 10.62 -13.24
N LYS A 196 11.53 9.65 -13.96
CA LYS A 196 11.07 9.27 -15.29
C LYS A 196 10.27 8.00 -15.23
N VAL A 197 9.20 7.95 -16.02
CA VAL A 197 8.35 6.77 -16.16
C VAL A 197 8.80 5.99 -17.41
N SER A 198 8.93 4.69 -17.27
CA SER A 198 9.18 3.77 -18.39
C SER A 198 8.37 2.49 -18.23
N ARG A 199 8.43 1.61 -19.25
CA ARG A 199 7.89 0.26 -19.20
C ARG A 199 8.97 -0.81 -19.41
N ASP A 200 10.22 -0.43 -19.23
CA ASP A 200 11.35 -1.34 -19.33
C ASP A 200 11.69 -1.90 -17.94
N PHE A 201 11.11 -3.04 -17.60
CA PHE A 201 11.30 -3.70 -16.31
C PHE A 201 12.72 -4.22 -16.09
N TYR A 202 13.49 -4.40 -17.16
CA TYR A 202 14.81 -5.05 -17.12
C TYR A 202 15.97 -4.08 -17.23
N GLN A 203 15.68 -2.78 -17.40
CA GLN A 203 16.67 -1.72 -17.19
C GLN A 203 16.77 -1.36 -15.71
N ASN A 204 17.92 -0.84 -15.31
CA ASN A 204 18.16 -0.33 -13.96
C ASN A 204 17.74 -1.30 -12.83
N ILE A 205 17.97 -2.61 -13.02
CA ILE A 205 17.59 -3.65 -12.06
C ILE A 205 18.13 -3.28 -10.67
N PHE A 206 17.28 -3.38 -9.64
CA PHE A 206 17.48 -2.93 -8.25
C PHE A 206 17.58 -1.41 -8.04
N ASN A 207 17.49 -0.58 -9.07
CA ASN A 207 17.57 0.87 -8.97
C ASN A 207 16.32 1.59 -9.45
N GLN A 208 15.30 0.88 -9.90
CA GLN A 208 14.01 1.45 -10.29
C GLN A 208 12.88 0.83 -9.48
N ASP A 209 11.84 1.61 -9.21
CA ASP A 209 10.61 1.13 -8.62
C ASP A 209 9.70 0.58 -9.72
N ILE A 210 9.13 -0.60 -9.50
CA ILE A 210 8.12 -1.19 -10.38
C ILE A 210 6.81 -1.16 -9.63
N THR A 211 5.80 -0.52 -10.22
CA THR A 211 4.50 -0.30 -9.58
C THR A 211 3.35 -0.68 -10.50
N HIS A 212 2.18 -0.90 -9.93
CA HIS A 212 0.93 -1.17 -10.66
C HIS A 212 -0.25 -0.43 -10.02
N ASP A 213 -1.34 -0.24 -10.75
CA ASP A 213 -2.55 0.33 -10.17
C ASP A 213 -3.25 -0.67 -9.24
N VAL A 214 -3.60 -0.22 -8.04
CA VAL A 214 -4.30 -1.07 -7.05
C VAL A 214 -5.76 -1.26 -7.46
N ASN A 215 -6.18 -2.52 -7.62
CA ASN A 215 -7.60 -2.84 -7.71
C ASN A 215 -8.19 -2.92 -6.28
N PHE A 216 -8.84 -1.85 -5.83
CA PHE A 216 -9.40 -1.77 -4.48
C PHE A 216 -10.59 -2.72 -4.23
N SER A 217 -11.31 -3.17 -5.28
CA SER A 217 -12.32 -4.22 -5.13
C SER A 217 -11.66 -5.55 -4.77
N PHE A 218 -10.59 -5.92 -5.46
CA PHE A 218 -9.81 -7.10 -5.16
C PHE A 218 -9.15 -7.02 -3.77
N LEU A 219 -8.53 -5.89 -3.45
CA LEU A 219 -7.95 -5.65 -2.13
C LEU A 219 -8.98 -5.86 -1.01
N SER A 220 -10.21 -5.38 -1.20
CA SER A 220 -11.31 -5.55 -0.24
C SER A 220 -11.76 -7.02 -0.11
N LEU A 221 -11.76 -7.79 -1.21
CA LEU A 221 -12.05 -9.23 -1.16
C LEU A 221 -10.99 -9.98 -0.35
N VAL A 222 -9.71 -9.68 -0.56
CA VAL A 222 -8.61 -10.26 0.22
C VAL A 222 -8.72 -9.86 1.69
N ALA A 223 -8.91 -8.59 2.00
CA ALA A 223 -9.09 -8.09 3.35
C ALA A 223 -10.22 -8.81 4.11
N LYS A 224 -11.36 -9.02 3.44
CA LYS A 224 -12.52 -9.72 3.99
C LYS A 224 -12.21 -11.17 4.40
N LYS A 225 -11.36 -11.88 3.67
CA LYS A 225 -10.91 -13.24 4.02
C LYS A 225 -10.26 -13.31 5.41
N PHE A 226 -9.57 -12.23 5.83
CA PHE A 226 -8.90 -12.12 7.13
C PHE A 226 -9.72 -11.34 8.17
N ASN A 227 -11.04 -11.22 7.96
CA ASN A 227 -11.99 -10.54 8.85
C ASN A 227 -11.77 -9.02 8.97
N PHE A 228 -11.20 -8.39 7.97
CA PHE A 228 -11.26 -6.94 7.85
C PHE A 228 -12.54 -6.53 7.14
N LYS A 229 -13.17 -5.50 7.65
CA LYS A 229 -14.36 -4.89 7.07
C LYS A 229 -14.00 -3.54 6.49
N GLU A 230 -14.31 -3.34 5.22
CA GLU A 230 -14.26 -2.00 4.62
C GLU A 230 -15.25 -1.08 5.32
N ASP A 231 -14.77 0.07 5.77
CA ASP A 231 -15.57 1.09 6.45
C ASP A 231 -15.83 2.27 5.52
N ASN A 232 -14.80 2.72 4.80
CA ASN A 232 -14.88 3.85 3.88
C ASN A 232 -13.95 3.68 2.68
N PHE A 233 -14.38 4.26 1.54
CA PHE A 233 -13.58 4.40 0.32
C PHE A 233 -13.88 5.75 -0.34
N PHE A 234 -12.86 6.55 -0.62
CA PHE A 234 -13.01 7.88 -1.21
C PHE A 234 -11.77 8.31 -1.97
N SER A 235 -11.92 9.27 -2.89
CA SER A 235 -10.79 9.88 -3.58
C SER A 235 -10.02 10.83 -2.65
N GLN A 236 -8.78 11.09 -2.98
CA GLN A 236 -7.98 12.07 -2.26
C GLN A 236 -8.61 13.47 -2.31
N THR A 237 -9.20 13.86 -3.44
CA THR A 237 -10.01 15.10 -3.55
C THR A 237 -11.07 15.14 -2.44
N LYS A 238 -11.87 14.06 -2.32
CA LYS A 238 -12.95 14.00 -1.33
C LYS A 238 -12.40 14.03 0.10
N PHE A 239 -11.30 13.32 0.37
CA PHE A 239 -10.66 13.34 1.69
C PHE A 239 -10.31 14.76 2.14
N PHE A 240 -9.72 15.55 1.26
CA PHE A 240 -9.33 16.93 1.60
C PHE A 240 -10.54 17.87 1.68
N ILE A 241 -11.51 17.77 0.78
CA ILE A 241 -12.65 18.69 0.73
C ILE A 241 -13.62 18.44 1.88
N ASP A 242 -13.86 17.20 2.26
CA ASP A 242 -14.80 16.84 3.34
C ASP A 242 -14.23 17.10 4.75
N ASN A 243 -12.95 17.48 4.88
CA ASN A 243 -12.31 17.80 6.14
C ASN A 243 -12.01 19.31 6.22
N ASP A 244 -12.99 20.07 6.68
CA ASP A 244 -12.86 21.53 6.83
C ASP A 244 -11.63 21.92 7.67
N ASP A 245 -11.35 21.19 8.74
CA ASP A 245 -10.16 21.39 9.60
C ASP A 245 -8.84 21.29 8.80
N VAL A 246 -8.81 20.44 7.79
CA VAL A 246 -7.62 20.30 6.91
C VAL A 246 -7.47 21.53 6.03
N MET A 247 -8.58 22.06 5.50
CA MET A 247 -8.58 23.24 4.64
C MET A 247 -8.19 24.52 5.41
N GLU A 248 -8.53 24.61 6.69
CA GLU A 248 -8.15 25.75 7.56
C GLU A 248 -6.65 25.75 7.95
N LEU A 249 -6.02 24.58 8.02
CA LEU A 249 -4.59 24.44 8.35
C LEU A 249 -3.66 24.89 7.22
N TRP A 250 -4.18 25.20 6.04
CA TRP A 250 -3.38 25.46 4.86
C TRP A 250 -2.93 26.91 4.76
N THR A 251 -1.63 27.07 4.83
CA THR A 251 -0.98 28.37 4.65
C THR A 251 -0.74 28.67 3.17
N GLU A 252 -0.56 29.95 2.81
CA GLU A 252 -0.22 30.36 1.43
C GLU A 252 1.01 29.63 0.89
N LYS A 253 1.94 29.23 1.76
CA LYS A 253 3.15 28.50 1.40
C LYS A 253 2.86 27.08 0.90
N GLU A 254 1.80 26.46 1.38
CA GLU A 254 1.40 25.10 1.05
C GLU A 254 0.40 25.06 -0.11
N TYR A 255 -0.12 26.20 -0.52
CA TYR A 255 -1.08 26.32 -1.62
C TYR A 255 -0.60 25.73 -2.95
N GLY A 256 0.72 25.76 -3.21
CA GLY A 256 1.33 25.13 -4.38
C GLY A 256 1.23 23.60 -4.41
N ALA A 257 1.35 22.96 -3.24
CA ALA A 257 1.18 21.51 -3.09
C ALA A 257 -0.30 21.10 -3.25
N LEU A 258 -1.22 21.88 -2.69
CA LEU A 258 -2.67 21.69 -2.84
C LEU A 258 -3.12 21.60 -4.28
N LYS A 259 -2.65 22.50 -5.12
CA LYS A 259 -2.98 22.51 -6.55
C LYS A 259 -2.59 21.23 -7.27
N LYS A 260 -1.66 20.47 -6.73
CA LYS A 260 -1.25 19.17 -7.27
C LYS A 260 -2.02 18.01 -6.63
N LEU A 261 -2.29 18.09 -5.34
CA LEU A 261 -2.84 16.99 -4.56
C LEU A 261 -4.38 16.90 -4.62
N VAL A 262 -5.09 18.05 -4.68
CA VAL A 262 -6.55 18.06 -4.52
C VAL A 262 -7.34 18.03 -5.83
N PRO A 263 -6.99 18.79 -6.89
CA PRO A 263 -7.85 18.85 -8.07
C PRO A 263 -8.07 17.48 -8.73
N PRO A 264 -9.30 17.20 -9.19
CA PRO A 264 -9.64 15.91 -9.84
C PRO A 264 -8.80 15.59 -11.08
N ASN A 265 -8.38 16.61 -11.82
CA ASN A 265 -7.58 16.47 -13.04
C ASN A 265 -6.07 16.33 -12.76
N SER A 266 -5.66 16.21 -11.51
CA SER A 266 -4.28 15.99 -11.09
C SER A 266 -4.16 14.68 -10.30
N MET A 267 -3.60 14.72 -9.09
CA MET A 267 -3.45 13.54 -8.23
C MET A 267 -4.76 13.20 -7.46
N GLY A 268 -5.66 14.16 -7.29
CA GLY A 268 -6.79 14.05 -6.38
C GLY A 268 -7.75 12.90 -6.68
N GLU A 269 -8.01 12.58 -7.96
CA GLU A 269 -8.85 11.43 -8.34
C GLU A 269 -8.05 10.17 -8.65
N LYS A 270 -6.74 10.26 -8.84
CA LYS A 270 -5.89 9.08 -9.05
C LYS A 270 -5.65 8.33 -7.76
N PHE A 271 -5.40 9.06 -6.67
CA PHE A 271 -5.20 8.51 -5.35
C PHE A 271 -6.52 8.27 -4.63
N LYS A 272 -6.58 7.14 -3.93
CA LYS A 272 -7.74 6.70 -3.16
C LYS A 272 -7.34 6.38 -1.73
N PHE A 273 -8.24 6.70 -0.83
CA PHE A 273 -8.18 6.25 0.54
C PHE A 273 -9.18 5.12 0.76
N ILE A 274 -8.73 4.04 1.38
CA ILE A 274 -9.60 3.00 1.89
C ILE A 274 -9.31 2.77 3.37
N LEU A 275 -10.36 2.68 4.16
CA LEU A 275 -10.27 2.38 5.59
C LEU A 275 -10.86 1.01 5.85
N PHE A 276 -10.06 0.15 6.47
CA PHE A 276 -10.51 -1.12 7.00
C PHE A 276 -10.56 -1.11 8.52
N LYS A 277 -11.51 -1.87 9.08
CA LYS A 277 -11.64 -2.15 10.51
C LYS A 277 -11.63 -3.65 10.76
N ARG A 278 -11.02 -4.06 11.83
CA ARG A 278 -11.04 -5.42 12.31
C ARG A 278 -11.22 -5.46 13.84
#